data_4c22d79a5860e737bb2a8de5f8c45832
#
_entry.id   4c22d79a5860e737bb2a8de5f8c45832
#
_cell.length_a   1.000
_cell.length_b   1.000
_cell.length_c   1.000
_cell.angle_alpha   90.00
_cell.angle_beta   90.00
_cell.angle_gamma   90.00
#
_symmetry.space_group_name_H-M   'P 1'
#
loop_
_entity.id
_entity.type
_entity.pdbx_description
1 polymer ?
#
loop_
_entity_poly.entity_id
_entity_poly.type
_entity_poly.pdbx_seq_one_letter_code
_entity_poly.pdbx_strand_id
1 'polypeptide(L)'
;MKVIHFFIMTLVVLLSGCSERGRVFSRLVEADSLLSKEKPDSARLLLDAISPSVLQTGEEKAYYYMLLAHSKYWLYETTASDSMVAFSVDYYTKTKDEEKQARALYYKGMVLYVLGKHERSLKDIKQAEKLAEKNHDLSLCAKAFSSLCAININSASYNKALTYARKTLSLTQAMRNNTMQAAAYGVLCDVFTKLDMADSALYYARKAVEYNQYVDDIYKSESLTNLGVCYSNVGKYKEAEHYVLQSISTSRSAHAYYVLGGIYIAQGKEEQAWDAWMKALETGDVDTKAAVFEYIVEYKKQKGEYKEMARWNDSLLLYKDSLKRMQNTEQVLQVQESTDKQTELDKSDALAKRRILIILCVTVVLVLFFAIYSIRKKASLKESLGRMDMVNKINATLKKQLETAENNRQQAIETLQQKLESENEKKISDLIYGRQCLDKLRQGGTMAKWNTKEQKAVIEYYSVLNPKVMEEIRKRYQQLTNYNIMFLITEYWDLSDEDKAFLLNTTPGAVRTMRSRLAKKKKE
;
A
#
# COMPACT_ATOMS: atom_id res chain seq x y z
N MET A 1 36.41 -30.40 48.81
CA MET A 1 35.00 -30.75 48.63
C MET A 1 34.08 -29.50 48.47
N LYS A 2 34.15 -28.48 49.35
CA LYS A 2 33.28 -27.30 49.26
C LYS A 2 33.40 -26.50 47.96
N VAL A 3 34.60 -26.36 47.35
CA VAL A 3 34.83 -25.64 46.07
C VAL A 3 34.26 -26.41 44.87
N ILE A 4 34.32 -27.75 44.89
CA ILE A 4 33.75 -28.58 43.85
C ILE A 4 32.21 -28.56 43.89
N HIS A 5 31.62 -28.55 45.10
CA HIS A 5 30.17 -28.36 45.24
C HIS A 5 29.69 -27.00 44.77
N PHE A 6 30.46 -25.94 45.01
CA PHE A 6 30.14 -24.62 44.52
C PHE A 6 30.21 -24.52 42.99
N PHE A 7 31.24 -25.15 42.40
CA PHE A 7 31.39 -25.22 40.93
C PHE A 7 30.28 -26.05 40.27
N ILE A 8 29.89 -27.20 40.88
CA ILE A 8 28.79 -28.02 40.38
C ILE A 8 27.46 -27.29 40.53
N MET A 9 27.24 -26.57 41.65
CA MET A 9 26.03 -25.81 41.88
C MET A 9 25.92 -24.61 40.93
N THR A 10 27.02 -23.91 40.61
CA THR A 10 27.06 -22.86 39.59
C THR A 10 26.88 -23.39 38.20
N LEU A 11 27.44 -24.57 37.88
CA LEU A 11 27.26 -25.24 36.57
C LEU A 11 25.82 -25.73 36.37
N VAL A 12 25.17 -26.25 37.41
CA VAL A 12 23.76 -26.64 37.39
C VAL A 12 22.84 -25.47 37.24
N VAL A 13 23.12 -24.32 37.89
CA VAL A 13 22.37 -23.08 37.75
C VAL A 13 22.55 -22.48 36.35
N LEU A 14 23.75 -22.56 35.77
CA LEU A 14 24.01 -22.11 34.41
C LEU A 14 23.34 -23.01 33.36
N LEU A 15 23.32 -24.33 33.57
CA LEU A 15 22.67 -25.31 32.68
C LEU A 15 21.14 -25.24 32.81
N SER A 16 20.57 -25.03 34.00
CA SER A 16 19.12 -24.82 34.17
C SER A 16 18.66 -23.48 33.58
N GLY A 17 19.43 -22.41 33.72
CA GLY A 17 19.15 -21.11 33.10
C GLY A 17 19.17 -21.16 31.56
N CYS A 18 20.10 -21.90 30.95
CA CYS A 18 20.11 -22.16 29.51
C CYS A 18 18.90 -22.99 29.03
N SER A 19 18.43 -23.92 29.85
CA SER A 19 17.26 -24.77 29.52
C SER A 19 15.92 -24.00 29.62
N GLU A 20 15.78 -23.09 30.58
CA GLU A 20 14.60 -22.21 30.67
C GLU A 20 14.56 -21.14 29.56
N ARG A 21 15.70 -20.54 29.27
CA ARG A 21 15.84 -19.60 28.14
C ARG A 21 15.45 -20.23 26.81
N GLY A 22 15.96 -21.42 26.52
CA GLY A 22 15.60 -22.16 25.31
C GLY A 22 14.09 -22.43 25.22
N ARG A 23 13.43 -22.68 26.36
CA ARG A 23 11.99 -22.91 26.42
C ARG A 23 11.16 -21.65 26.16
N VAL A 24 11.53 -20.48 26.70
CA VAL A 24 10.80 -19.23 26.49
C VAL A 24 10.88 -18.81 25.01
N PHE A 25 12.08 -18.77 24.46
CA PHE A 25 12.26 -18.40 23.06
C PHE A 25 11.57 -19.39 22.11
N SER A 26 11.63 -20.71 22.37
CA SER A 26 10.90 -21.73 21.61
C SER A 26 9.39 -21.51 21.63
N ARG A 27 8.81 -21.14 22.79
CA ARG A 27 7.38 -20.80 22.89
C ARG A 27 7.01 -19.54 22.09
N LEU A 28 7.88 -18.54 22.05
CA LEU A 28 7.66 -17.36 21.23
C LEU A 28 7.68 -17.69 19.73
N VAL A 29 8.62 -18.53 19.29
CA VAL A 29 8.68 -19.03 17.91
C VAL A 29 7.45 -19.86 17.55
N GLU A 30 6.98 -20.70 18.47
CA GLU A 30 5.76 -21.48 18.31
C GLU A 30 4.52 -20.57 18.20
N ALA A 31 4.40 -19.57 19.08
CA ALA A 31 3.33 -18.58 19.03
C ALA A 31 3.34 -17.80 17.69
N ASP A 32 4.52 -17.42 17.19
CA ASP A 32 4.65 -16.77 15.88
C ASP A 32 4.20 -17.68 14.73
N SER A 33 4.59 -18.97 14.79
CA SER A 33 4.14 -19.98 13.82
C SER A 33 2.61 -20.16 13.85
N LEU A 34 2.00 -20.12 15.02
CA LEU A 34 0.54 -20.21 15.15
C LEU A 34 -0.15 -18.95 14.58
N LEU A 35 0.36 -17.75 14.86
CA LEU A 35 -0.15 -16.52 14.29
C LEU A 35 -0.02 -16.48 12.77
N SER A 36 1.08 -17.01 12.24
CA SER A 36 1.29 -17.13 10.79
C SER A 36 0.34 -18.13 10.12
N LYS A 37 -0.17 -19.09 10.89
CA LYS A 37 -1.18 -20.08 10.46
C LYS A 37 -2.61 -19.66 10.79
N GLU A 38 -2.81 -18.38 11.13
CA GLU A 38 -4.12 -17.81 11.47
C GLU A 38 -4.82 -18.52 12.64
N LYS A 39 -4.03 -18.91 13.68
CA LYS A 39 -4.50 -19.54 14.92
C LYS A 39 -4.25 -18.63 16.13
N PRO A 40 -4.92 -17.46 16.22
CA PRO A 40 -4.63 -16.47 17.24
C PRO A 40 -4.97 -16.92 18.67
N ASP A 41 -6.04 -17.70 18.86
CA ASP A 41 -6.42 -18.22 20.17
C ASP A 41 -5.33 -19.12 20.76
N SER A 42 -4.82 -20.05 19.97
CA SER A 42 -3.74 -20.96 20.40
C SER A 42 -2.45 -20.21 20.67
N ALA A 43 -2.11 -19.23 19.85
CA ALA A 43 -0.96 -18.35 20.07
C ALA A 43 -1.12 -17.54 21.36
N ARG A 44 -2.33 -17.01 21.61
CA ARG A 44 -2.65 -16.24 22.81
C ARG A 44 -2.46 -17.08 24.08
N LEU A 45 -2.94 -18.30 24.11
CA LEU A 45 -2.75 -19.22 25.24
C LEU A 45 -1.27 -19.43 25.54
N LEU A 46 -0.43 -19.59 24.52
CA LEU A 46 1.02 -19.72 24.70
C LEU A 46 1.65 -18.44 25.24
N LEU A 47 1.22 -17.27 24.75
CA LEU A 47 1.74 -15.98 25.18
C LEU A 47 1.31 -15.67 26.62
N ASP A 48 0.06 -15.93 27.02
CA ASP A 48 -0.45 -15.71 28.36
C ASP A 48 0.22 -16.64 29.42
N ALA A 49 0.70 -17.82 28.99
CA ALA A 49 1.49 -18.71 29.83
C ALA A 49 2.93 -18.24 30.09
N ILE A 50 3.36 -17.14 29.42
CA ILE A 50 4.68 -16.53 29.63
C ILE A 50 4.54 -15.36 30.59
N SER A 51 5.02 -15.49 31.83
CA SER A 51 5.11 -14.34 32.72
C SER A 51 6.12 -13.32 32.18
N PRO A 52 5.78 -12.03 32.11
CA PRO A 52 6.74 -11.00 31.69
C PRO A 52 8.04 -10.96 32.53
N SER A 53 8.01 -11.45 33.74
CA SER A 53 9.18 -11.52 34.64
C SER A 53 10.25 -12.52 34.18
N VAL A 54 9.89 -13.53 33.37
CA VAL A 54 10.87 -14.50 32.85
C VAL A 54 11.57 -14.02 31.58
N LEU A 55 11.11 -12.92 30.97
CA LEU A 55 11.72 -12.30 29.81
C LEU A 55 12.98 -11.54 30.23
N GLN A 56 14.14 -12.13 30.06
CA GLN A 56 15.40 -11.58 30.55
C GLN A 56 16.11 -10.66 29.54
N THR A 57 15.97 -10.96 28.24
CA THR A 57 16.66 -10.20 27.19
C THR A 57 15.75 -9.16 26.53
N GLY A 58 16.37 -8.15 25.92
CA GLY A 58 15.65 -7.17 25.10
C GLY A 58 14.96 -7.83 23.91
N GLU A 59 15.57 -8.89 23.32
CA GLU A 59 14.99 -9.63 22.20
C GLU A 59 13.73 -10.40 22.61
N GLU A 60 13.77 -11.14 23.70
CA GLU A 60 12.60 -11.85 24.22
C GLU A 60 11.44 -10.90 24.51
N LYS A 61 11.72 -9.76 25.16
CA LYS A 61 10.72 -8.72 25.44
C LYS A 61 10.14 -8.13 24.16
N ALA A 62 11.00 -7.76 23.22
CA ALA A 62 10.57 -7.16 21.96
C ALA A 62 9.74 -8.15 21.13
N TYR A 63 10.17 -9.41 21.09
CA TYR A 63 9.45 -10.44 20.35
C TYR A 63 8.09 -10.74 21.00
N TYR A 64 8.07 -10.94 22.31
CA TYR A 64 6.83 -11.14 23.07
C TYR A 64 5.82 -10.01 22.87
N TYR A 65 6.24 -8.74 23.03
CA TYR A 65 5.35 -7.60 22.88
C TYR A 65 4.81 -7.44 21.46
N MET A 66 5.63 -7.73 20.45
CA MET A 66 5.17 -7.73 19.05
C MET A 66 4.12 -8.82 18.81
N LEU A 67 4.37 -10.06 19.28
CA LEU A 67 3.42 -11.16 19.11
C LEU A 67 2.14 -10.95 19.91
N LEU A 68 2.24 -10.36 21.11
CA LEU A 68 1.07 -9.98 21.92
C LEU A 68 0.21 -8.94 21.18
N ALA A 69 0.82 -7.92 20.58
CA ALA A 69 0.09 -6.95 19.77
C ALA A 69 -0.56 -7.62 18.54
N HIS A 70 0.14 -8.55 17.90
CA HIS A 70 -0.36 -9.34 16.78
C HIS A 70 -1.57 -10.21 17.19
N SER A 71 -1.49 -10.94 18.30
CA SER A 71 -2.60 -11.77 18.77
C SER A 71 -3.83 -10.94 19.15
N LYS A 72 -3.63 -9.81 19.84
CA LYS A 72 -4.71 -8.88 20.19
C LYS A 72 -5.41 -8.30 18.96
N TYR A 73 -4.65 -7.96 17.92
CA TYR A 73 -5.21 -7.49 16.66
C TYR A 73 -6.16 -8.54 16.04
N TRP A 74 -5.73 -9.79 15.98
CA TRP A 74 -6.56 -10.87 15.44
C TRP A 74 -7.80 -11.19 16.29
N LEU A 75 -7.70 -11.05 17.61
CA LEU A 75 -8.79 -11.33 18.54
C LEU A 75 -9.69 -10.11 18.79
N TYR A 76 -9.49 -9.03 18.04
CA TYR A 76 -10.22 -7.77 18.20
C TYR A 76 -10.19 -7.22 19.63
N GLU A 77 -9.13 -7.55 20.38
CA GLU A 77 -8.95 -7.05 21.75
C GLU A 77 -8.44 -5.61 21.75
N THR A 78 -9.08 -4.79 22.56
CA THR A 78 -8.61 -3.42 22.79
C THR A 78 -7.33 -3.39 23.62
N THR A 79 -6.51 -2.37 23.39
CA THR A 79 -5.32 -2.10 24.20
C THR A 79 -5.33 -0.66 24.66
N ALA A 80 -4.92 -0.42 25.92
CA ALA A 80 -4.94 0.93 26.51
C ALA A 80 -3.73 1.79 26.09
N SER A 81 -2.67 1.17 25.55
CA SER A 81 -1.42 1.86 25.24
C SER A 81 -0.64 1.13 24.14
N ASP A 82 0.13 1.90 23.38
CA ASP A 82 1.08 1.40 22.39
C ASP A 82 2.50 1.13 22.95
N SER A 83 2.72 1.35 24.26
CA SER A 83 4.07 1.35 24.88
C SER A 83 4.83 0.03 24.72
N MET A 84 4.15 -1.11 24.85
CA MET A 84 4.78 -2.43 24.70
C MET A 84 5.29 -2.67 23.29
N VAL A 85 4.43 -2.46 22.27
CA VAL A 85 4.83 -2.66 20.88
C VAL A 85 5.79 -1.57 20.40
N ALA A 86 5.76 -0.38 20.98
CA ALA A 86 6.75 0.67 20.75
C ALA A 86 8.16 0.23 21.17
N PHE A 87 8.28 -0.47 22.31
CA PHE A 87 9.54 -1.09 22.71
C PHE A 87 10.07 -2.05 21.63
N SER A 88 9.20 -2.86 21.03
CA SER A 88 9.59 -3.77 19.95
C SER A 88 10.13 -3.00 18.74
N VAL A 89 9.47 -1.93 18.34
CA VAL A 89 9.93 -1.06 17.24
C VAL A 89 11.31 -0.49 17.53
N ASP A 90 11.53 0.06 18.73
CA ASP A 90 12.81 0.65 19.13
C ASP A 90 13.92 -0.40 19.15
N TYR A 91 13.64 -1.58 19.69
CA TYR A 91 14.61 -2.68 19.75
C TYR A 91 15.03 -3.12 18.35
N TYR A 92 14.07 -3.42 17.45
CA TYR A 92 14.38 -3.91 16.10
C TYR A 92 14.99 -2.81 15.21
N THR A 93 14.69 -1.55 15.48
CA THR A 93 15.39 -0.42 14.83
C THR A 93 16.86 -0.38 15.22
N LYS A 94 17.19 -0.57 16.52
CA LYS A 94 18.58 -0.58 17.01
C LYS A 94 19.36 -1.79 16.54
N THR A 95 18.73 -2.94 16.49
CA THR A 95 19.35 -4.20 16.03
C THR A 95 19.38 -4.34 14.51
N LYS A 96 18.72 -3.44 13.78
CA LYS A 96 18.59 -3.45 12.31
C LYS A 96 17.91 -4.71 11.77
N ASP A 97 17.05 -5.35 12.56
CA ASP A 97 16.19 -6.44 12.11
C ASP A 97 14.97 -5.83 11.38
N GLU A 98 15.16 -5.52 10.08
CA GLU A 98 14.16 -4.81 9.29
C GLU A 98 12.86 -5.61 9.10
N GLU A 99 12.91 -6.93 9.09
CA GLU A 99 11.73 -7.79 8.97
C GLU A 99 10.84 -7.68 10.21
N LYS A 100 11.40 -7.91 11.40
CA LYS A 100 10.65 -7.77 12.65
C LYS A 100 10.29 -6.32 12.96
N GLN A 101 11.13 -5.35 12.54
CA GLN A 101 10.81 -3.93 12.63
C GLN A 101 9.56 -3.59 11.82
N ALA A 102 9.43 -4.10 10.58
CA ALA A 102 8.25 -3.88 9.74
C ALA A 102 6.98 -4.43 10.41
N ARG A 103 7.04 -5.65 10.94
CA ARG A 103 5.92 -6.27 11.67
C ARG A 103 5.55 -5.47 12.92
N ALA A 104 6.54 -5.08 13.73
CA ALA A 104 6.30 -4.29 14.94
C ALA A 104 5.68 -2.92 14.65
N LEU A 105 6.14 -2.23 13.59
CA LEU A 105 5.57 -0.97 13.12
C LEU A 105 4.11 -1.14 12.68
N TYR A 106 3.81 -2.20 11.92
CA TYR A 106 2.45 -2.47 11.48
C TYR A 106 1.51 -2.65 12.67
N TYR A 107 1.84 -3.53 13.63
CA TYR A 107 0.97 -3.76 14.78
C TYR A 107 0.90 -2.55 15.72
N LYS A 108 1.99 -1.78 15.86
CA LYS A 108 1.94 -0.48 16.54
C LYS A 108 0.99 0.49 15.86
N GLY A 109 1.05 0.57 14.53
CA GLY A 109 0.12 1.36 13.72
C GLY A 109 -1.32 0.96 13.96
N MET A 110 -1.63 -0.34 14.00
CA MET A 110 -2.99 -0.84 14.28
C MET A 110 -3.46 -0.51 15.71
N VAL A 111 -2.57 -0.64 16.70
CA VAL A 111 -2.86 -0.21 18.07
C VAL A 111 -3.16 1.30 18.12
N LEU A 112 -2.36 2.11 17.45
CA LEU A 112 -2.58 3.57 17.38
C LEU A 112 -3.89 3.92 16.66
N TYR A 113 -4.27 3.16 15.65
CA TYR A 113 -5.55 3.33 14.95
C TYR A 113 -6.73 3.14 15.92
N VAL A 114 -6.74 2.03 16.65
CA VAL A 114 -7.78 1.75 17.68
C VAL A 114 -7.80 2.81 18.80
N LEU A 115 -6.64 3.37 19.13
CA LEU A 115 -6.52 4.48 20.11
C LEU A 115 -6.92 5.85 19.53
N GLY A 116 -7.40 5.93 18.30
CA GLY A 116 -7.77 7.18 17.64
C GLY A 116 -6.58 8.09 17.24
N LYS A 117 -5.35 7.59 17.33
CA LYS A 117 -4.13 8.34 16.98
C LYS A 117 -3.79 8.14 15.47
N HIS A 118 -4.72 8.47 14.59
CA HIS A 118 -4.68 8.10 13.18
C HIS A 118 -3.47 8.64 12.42
N GLU A 119 -3.00 9.85 12.73
CA GLU A 119 -1.78 10.41 12.13
C GLU A 119 -0.54 9.55 12.39
N ARG A 120 -0.36 9.14 13.66
CA ARG A 120 0.76 8.26 14.05
C ARG A 120 0.60 6.87 13.47
N SER A 121 -0.62 6.36 13.49
CA SER A 121 -0.97 5.07 12.86
C SER A 121 -0.55 5.06 11.40
N LEU A 122 -0.94 6.09 10.65
CA LEU A 122 -0.60 6.22 9.24
C LEU A 122 0.91 6.21 9.00
N LYS A 123 1.69 6.98 9.79
CA LYS A 123 3.16 7.01 9.69
C LYS A 123 3.77 5.62 9.91
N ASP A 124 3.35 4.94 10.97
CA ASP A 124 3.90 3.64 11.32
C ASP A 124 3.54 2.58 10.25
N ILE A 125 2.28 2.56 9.76
CA ILE A 125 1.84 1.63 8.70
C ILE A 125 2.57 1.92 7.38
N LYS A 126 2.77 3.19 7.02
CA LYS A 126 3.54 3.57 5.82
C LYS A 126 5.01 3.16 5.92
N GLN A 127 5.60 3.28 7.08
CA GLN A 127 6.96 2.81 7.30
C GLN A 127 7.05 1.28 7.26
N ALA A 128 6.05 0.59 7.81
CA ALA A 128 5.93 -0.88 7.70
C ALA A 128 5.77 -1.32 6.23
N GLU A 129 4.90 -0.65 5.45
CA GLU A 129 4.76 -0.86 4.00
C GLU A 129 6.10 -0.79 3.29
N LYS A 130 6.86 0.30 3.51
CA LYS A 130 8.17 0.53 2.88
C LYS A 130 9.18 -0.58 3.20
N LEU A 131 9.25 -1.01 4.46
CA LEU A 131 10.14 -2.09 4.88
C LEU A 131 9.67 -3.45 4.35
N ALA A 132 8.35 -3.72 4.34
CA ALA A 132 7.79 -4.94 3.80
C ALA A 132 8.03 -5.06 2.28
N GLU A 133 7.87 -3.97 1.51
CA GLU A 133 8.23 -3.92 0.10
C GLU A 133 9.72 -4.24 -0.10
N LYS A 134 10.60 -3.66 0.73
CA LYS A 134 12.06 -3.87 0.67
C LYS A 134 12.44 -5.33 0.96
N ASN A 135 11.77 -5.93 1.94
CA ASN A 135 12.03 -7.31 2.38
C ASN A 135 11.23 -8.36 1.57
N HIS A 136 10.45 -7.94 0.59
CA HIS A 136 9.58 -8.80 -0.23
C HIS A 136 8.53 -9.58 0.59
N ASP A 137 8.10 -9.05 1.75
CA ASP A 137 7.01 -9.60 2.54
C ASP A 137 5.65 -9.20 1.95
N LEU A 138 5.17 -10.02 1.01
CA LEU A 138 3.91 -9.77 0.32
C LEU A 138 2.70 -9.82 1.27
N SER A 139 2.76 -10.65 2.32
CA SER A 139 1.69 -10.77 3.31
C SER A 139 1.55 -9.49 4.12
N LEU A 140 2.66 -8.96 4.63
CA LEU A 140 2.66 -7.70 5.37
C LEU A 140 2.30 -6.51 4.47
N CYS A 141 2.77 -6.49 3.21
CA CYS A 141 2.35 -5.49 2.22
C CYS A 141 0.83 -5.49 2.02
N ALA A 142 0.21 -6.67 1.85
CA ALA A 142 -1.23 -6.77 1.67
C ALA A 142 -2.01 -6.29 2.91
N LYS A 143 -1.56 -6.64 4.12
CA LYS A 143 -2.12 -6.14 5.38
C LYS A 143 -1.99 -4.61 5.50
N ALA A 144 -0.81 -4.06 5.19
CA ALA A 144 -0.57 -2.62 5.24
C ALA A 144 -1.47 -1.87 4.23
N PHE A 145 -1.59 -2.36 3.00
CA PHE A 145 -2.49 -1.76 2.00
C PHE A 145 -3.96 -1.81 2.43
N SER A 146 -4.41 -2.92 3.00
CA SER A 146 -5.77 -3.03 3.54
C SER A 146 -6.03 -2.00 4.64
N SER A 147 -5.10 -1.85 5.59
CA SER A 147 -5.21 -0.86 6.67
C SER A 147 -5.15 0.58 6.15
N LEU A 148 -4.27 0.87 5.18
CA LEU A 148 -4.21 2.18 4.52
C LEU A 148 -5.50 2.48 3.73
N CYS A 149 -6.12 1.46 3.14
CA CYS A 149 -7.44 1.60 2.53
C CYS A 149 -8.50 2.03 3.55
N ALA A 150 -8.59 1.34 4.69
CA ALA A 150 -9.54 1.68 5.76
C ALA A 150 -9.33 3.12 6.28
N ILE A 151 -8.08 3.53 6.52
CA ILE A 151 -7.74 4.90 6.92
C ILE A 151 -8.24 5.92 5.87
N ASN A 152 -8.04 5.61 4.57
CA ASN A 152 -8.49 6.50 3.49
C ASN A 152 -10.02 6.54 3.33
N ILE A 153 -10.74 5.44 3.59
CA ILE A 153 -12.21 5.43 3.65
C ILE A 153 -12.67 6.38 4.76
N ASN A 154 -12.11 6.25 5.96
CA ASN A 154 -12.48 7.09 7.11
C ASN A 154 -12.13 8.57 6.92
N SER A 155 -11.15 8.86 6.08
CA SER A 155 -10.74 10.21 5.68
C SER A 155 -11.43 10.70 4.40
N ALA A 156 -12.50 10.03 3.94
CA ALA A 156 -13.23 10.32 2.71
C ALA A 156 -12.36 10.41 1.43
N SER A 157 -11.15 9.86 1.46
CA SER A 157 -10.21 9.83 0.32
C SER A 157 -10.43 8.59 -0.55
N TYR A 158 -11.63 8.41 -1.06
CA TYR A 158 -12.09 7.15 -1.68
C TYR A 158 -11.26 6.73 -2.90
N ASN A 159 -10.72 7.66 -3.69
CA ASN A 159 -9.85 7.32 -4.82
C ASN A 159 -8.50 6.73 -4.37
N LYS A 160 -7.93 7.22 -3.26
CA LYS A 160 -6.74 6.62 -2.66
C LYS A 160 -7.07 5.27 -2.04
N ALA A 161 -8.22 5.16 -1.36
CA ALA A 161 -8.72 3.89 -0.83
C ALA A 161 -8.84 2.83 -1.93
N LEU A 162 -9.44 3.18 -3.08
CA LEU A 162 -9.57 2.28 -4.23
C LEU A 162 -8.21 1.81 -4.76
N THR A 163 -7.22 2.70 -4.79
CA THR A 163 -5.86 2.34 -5.21
C THR A 163 -5.25 1.28 -4.27
N TYR A 164 -5.39 1.46 -2.95
CA TYR A 164 -4.89 0.47 -1.98
C TYR A 164 -5.68 -0.83 -2.02
N ALA A 165 -7.01 -0.79 -2.13
CA ALA A 165 -7.85 -1.97 -2.24
C ALA A 165 -7.49 -2.84 -3.45
N ARG A 166 -7.22 -2.22 -4.60
CA ARG A 166 -6.76 -2.92 -5.82
C ARG A 166 -5.37 -3.53 -5.63
N LYS A 167 -4.44 -2.82 -4.98
CA LYS A 167 -3.13 -3.38 -4.64
C LYS A 167 -3.26 -4.59 -3.73
N THR A 168 -4.12 -4.51 -2.70
CA THR A 168 -4.39 -5.64 -1.80
C THR A 168 -4.91 -6.84 -2.57
N LEU A 169 -5.92 -6.67 -3.42
CA LEU A 169 -6.46 -7.78 -4.21
C LEU A 169 -5.41 -8.39 -5.14
N SER A 170 -4.63 -7.57 -5.84
CA SER A 170 -3.58 -8.06 -6.74
C SER A 170 -2.53 -8.91 -5.99
N LEU A 171 -2.08 -8.49 -4.80
CA LEU A 171 -1.12 -9.24 -4.00
C LEU A 171 -1.72 -10.55 -3.46
N THR A 172 -2.95 -10.50 -2.94
CA THR A 172 -3.60 -11.68 -2.37
C THR A 172 -3.90 -12.75 -3.42
N GLN A 173 -4.19 -12.33 -4.65
CA GLN A 173 -4.31 -13.22 -5.82
C GLN A 173 -2.96 -13.84 -6.20
N ALA A 174 -1.89 -13.04 -6.24
CA ALA A 174 -0.54 -13.53 -6.53
C ALA A 174 -0.06 -14.56 -5.47
N MET A 175 -0.40 -14.34 -4.20
CA MET A 175 -0.10 -15.27 -3.10
C MET A 175 -1.02 -16.50 -3.07
N ARG A 176 -2.12 -16.52 -3.82
CA ARG A 176 -3.17 -17.56 -3.77
C ARG A 176 -3.74 -17.75 -2.35
N ASN A 177 -3.78 -16.68 -1.56
CA ASN A 177 -4.33 -16.70 -0.19
C ASN A 177 -5.83 -16.37 -0.21
N ASN A 178 -6.67 -17.39 -0.12
CA ASN A 178 -8.11 -17.26 -0.22
C ASN A 178 -8.73 -16.46 0.93
N THR A 179 -8.21 -16.59 2.16
CA THR A 179 -8.65 -15.82 3.33
C THR A 179 -8.42 -14.32 3.09
N MET A 180 -7.21 -13.95 2.67
CA MET A 180 -6.88 -12.55 2.39
C MET A 180 -7.62 -12.02 1.13
N GLN A 181 -7.94 -12.89 0.15
CA GLN A 181 -8.76 -12.50 -0.99
C GLN A 181 -10.19 -12.18 -0.58
N ALA A 182 -10.79 -12.96 0.33
CA ALA A 182 -12.11 -12.68 0.90
C ALA A 182 -12.15 -11.28 1.50
N ALA A 183 -11.18 -10.96 2.38
CA ALA A 183 -11.06 -9.64 2.98
C ALA A 183 -10.87 -8.53 1.93
N ALA A 184 -10.03 -8.76 0.91
CA ALA A 184 -9.81 -7.79 -0.16
C ALA A 184 -11.08 -7.50 -0.99
N TYR A 185 -11.92 -8.51 -1.23
CA TYR A 185 -13.22 -8.31 -1.87
C TYR A 185 -14.18 -7.51 -0.99
N GLY A 186 -14.21 -7.78 0.33
CA GLY A 186 -14.98 -6.97 1.29
C GLY A 186 -14.57 -5.50 1.27
N VAL A 187 -13.27 -5.23 1.36
CA VAL A 187 -12.73 -3.86 1.29
C VAL A 187 -13.09 -3.15 -0.03
N LEU A 188 -13.04 -3.86 -1.17
CA LEU A 188 -13.46 -3.29 -2.46
C LEU A 188 -14.96 -3.00 -2.50
N CYS A 189 -15.79 -3.87 -1.92
CA CYS A 189 -17.22 -3.60 -1.74
C CYS A 189 -17.45 -2.30 -0.98
N ASP A 190 -16.76 -2.10 0.16
CA ASP A 190 -16.91 -0.90 0.98
C ASP A 190 -16.49 0.37 0.21
N VAL A 191 -15.36 0.32 -0.48
CA VAL A 191 -14.89 1.46 -1.29
C VAL A 191 -15.88 1.81 -2.39
N PHE A 192 -16.40 0.82 -3.14
CA PHE A 192 -17.36 1.08 -4.21
C PHE A 192 -18.71 1.54 -3.68
N THR A 193 -19.12 1.08 -2.49
CA THR A 193 -20.30 1.60 -1.79
C THR A 193 -20.12 3.08 -1.44
N LYS A 194 -18.95 3.48 -0.95
CA LYS A 194 -18.63 4.89 -0.65
C LYS A 194 -18.49 5.78 -1.90
N LEU A 195 -18.16 5.19 -3.04
CA LEU A 195 -18.11 5.86 -4.35
C LEU A 195 -19.45 5.89 -5.07
N ASP A 196 -20.53 5.37 -4.44
CA ASP A 196 -21.88 5.26 -5.01
C ASP A 196 -21.92 4.45 -6.33
N MET A 197 -21.04 3.44 -6.44
CA MET A 197 -20.91 2.56 -7.60
C MET A 197 -21.59 1.21 -7.30
N ALA A 198 -22.93 1.20 -7.26
CA ALA A 198 -23.74 0.10 -6.76
C ALA A 198 -23.47 -1.26 -7.45
N ASP A 199 -23.31 -1.28 -8.78
CA ASP A 199 -23.04 -2.53 -9.52
C ASP A 199 -21.69 -3.12 -9.15
N SER A 200 -20.66 -2.27 -9.04
CA SER A 200 -19.33 -2.71 -8.62
C SER A 200 -19.33 -3.20 -7.16
N ALA A 201 -19.98 -2.47 -6.27
CA ALA A 201 -20.14 -2.87 -4.88
C ALA A 201 -20.81 -4.24 -4.76
N LEU A 202 -21.94 -4.44 -5.46
CA LEU A 202 -22.67 -5.71 -5.46
C LEU A 202 -21.83 -6.86 -6.05
N TYR A 203 -21.06 -6.60 -7.11
CA TYR A 203 -20.14 -7.59 -7.68
C TYR A 203 -19.09 -8.06 -6.64
N TYR A 204 -18.42 -7.12 -5.96
CA TYR A 204 -17.41 -7.46 -4.97
C TYR A 204 -17.99 -8.05 -3.69
N ALA A 205 -19.19 -7.62 -3.25
CA ALA A 205 -19.90 -8.22 -2.14
C ALA A 205 -20.21 -9.71 -2.39
N ARG A 206 -20.69 -10.04 -3.59
CA ARG A 206 -20.91 -11.44 -4.00
C ARG A 206 -19.61 -12.24 -4.00
N LYS A 207 -18.53 -11.65 -4.52
CA LYS A 207 -17.21 -12.29 -4.49
C LYS A 207 -16.74 -12.56 -3.06
N ALA A 208 -16.91 -11.63 -2.12
CA ALA A 208 -16.58 -11.85 -0.72
C ALA A 208 -17.35 -13.05 -0.13
N VAL A 209 -18.67 -13.14 -0.39
CA VAL A 209 -19.50 -14.24 0.08
C VAL A 209 -19.12 -15.59 -0.57
N GLU A 210 -18.71 -15.63 -1.84
CA GLU A 210 -18.20 -16.85 -2.49
C GLU A 210 -16.96 -17.42 -1.74
N TYR A 211 -16.19 -16.57 -1.08
CA TYR A 211 -14.99 -16.95 -0.33
C TYR A 211 -15.25 -17.24 1.16
N ASN A 212 -16.50 -17.20 1.63
CA ASN A 212 -16.85 -17.42 3.04
C ASN A 212 -16.39 -18.78 3.60
N GLN A 213 -16.20 -19.78 2.75
CA GLN A 213 -15.65 -21.10 3.19
C GLN A 213 -14.21 -21.02 3.70
N TYR A 214 -13.48 -19.93 3.45
CA TYR A 214 -12.07 -19.77 3.82
C TYR A 214 -11.86 -18.83 5.01
N VAL A 215 -12.92 -18.26 5.59
CA VAL A 215 -12.84 -17.25 6.65
C VAL A 215 -13.62 -17.67 7.88
N ASP A 216 -13.35 -17.02 9.01
CA ASP A 216 -14.10 -17.23 10.27
C ASP A 216 -15.51 -16.64 10.23
N ASP A 217 -16.30 -16.90 11.27
CA ASP A 217 -17.69 -16.50 11.34
C ASP A 217 -17.87 -14.98 11.46
N ILE A 218 -16.86 -14.24 11.93
CA ILE A 218 -16.93 -12.77 11.99
C ILE A 218 -16.87 -12.22 10.56
N TYR A 219 -15.88 -12.63 9.75
CA TYR A 219 -15.77 -12.22 8.36
C TYR A 219 -16.92 -12.69 7.49
N LYS A 220 -17.46 -13.91 7.75
CA LYS A 220 -18.69 -14.38 7.09
C LYS A 220 -19.87 -13.46 7.37
N SER A 221 -20.05 -13.09 8.64
CA SER A 221 -21.10 -12.17 9.05
C SER A 221 -20.95 -10.81 8.38
N GLU A 222 -19.73 -10.26 8.35
CA GLU A 222 -19.42 -8.98 7.72
C GLU A 222 -19.72 -9.01 6.22
N SER A 223 -19.24 -10.02 5.50
CA SER A 223 -19.48 -10.15 4.05
C SER A 223 -20.97 -10.29 3.71
N LEU A 224 -21.73 -11.03 4.52
CA LEU A 224 -23.17 -11.15 4.37
C LEU A 224 -23.89 -9.83 4.66
N THR A 225 -23.44 -9.07 5.68
CA THR A 225 -23.99 -7.74 5.97
C THR A 225 -23.72 -6.79 4.80
N ASN A 226 -22.50 -6.76 4.27
CA ASN A 226 -22.12 -5.92 3.14
C ASN A 226 -22.93 -6.28 1.88
N LEU A 227 -23.19 -7.56 1.64
CA LEU A 227 -24.06 -8.00 0.54
C LEU A 227 -25.51 -7.51 0.77
N GLY A 228 -26.00 -7.57 2.00
CA GLY A 228 -27.31 -7.02 2.37
C GLY A 228 -27.38 -5.50 2.14
N VAL A 229 -26.35 -4.75 2.51
CA VAL A 229 -26.25 -3.30 2.22
C VAL A 229 -26.31 -3.04 0.72
N CYS A 230 -25.54 -3.79 -0.08
CA CYS A 230 -25.55 -3.63 -1.54
C CYS A 230 -26.94 -3.92 -2.14
N TYR A 231 -27.64 -4.95 -1.67
CA TYR A 231 -29.02 -5.23 -2.10
C TYR A 231 -29.99 -4.13 -1.67
N SER A 232 -29.84 -3.58 -0.46
CA SER A 232 -30.64 -2.45 0.02
C SER A 232 -30.45 -1.21 -0.84
N ASN A 233 -29.22 -0.90 -1.22
CA ASN A 233 -28.88 0.25 -2.06
C ASN A 233 -29.48 0.16 -3.49
N VAL A 234 -29.74 -1.05 -3.98
CA VAL A 234 -30.43 -1.25 -5.26
C VAL A 234 -31.95 -1.53 -5.09
N GLY A 235 -32.50 -1.26 -3.91
CA GLY A 235 -33.95 -1.39 -3.62
C GLY A 235 -34.48 -2.81 -3.46
N LYS A 236 -33.60 -3.81 -3.41
CA LYS A 236 -33.95 -5.23 -3.23
C LYS A 236 -34.01 -5.58 -1.74
N TYR A 237 -35.00 -5.01 -1.04
CA TYR A 237 -35.06 -5.07 0.42
C TYR A 237 -35.33 -6.48 0.97
N LYS A 238 -35.99 -7.37 0.23
CA LYS A 238 -36.23 -8.75 0.68
C LYS A 238 -34.95 -9.56 0.68
N GLU A 239 -34.15 -9.44 -0.38
CA GLU A 239 -32.83 -10.07 -0.48
C GLU A 239 -31.89 -9.47 0.56
N ALA A 240 -31.94 -8.16 0.76
CA ALA A 240 -31.15 -7.47 1.79
C ALA A 240 -31.45 -8.02 3.19
N GLU A 241 -32.74 -8.12 3.56
CA GLU A 241 -33.23 -8.71 4.83
C GLU A 241 -32.70 -10.14 4.99
N HIS A 242 -32.84 -10.97 3.95
CA HIS A 242 -32.39 -12.36 3.98
C HIS A 242 -30.90 -12.48 4.34
N TYR A 243 -30.04 -11.76 3.66
CA TYR A 243 -28.58 -11.85 3.89
C TYR A 243 -28.18 -11.26 5.23
N VAL A 244 -28.82 -10.18 5.69
CA VAL A 244 -28.50 -9.58 7.00
C VAL A 244 -28.99 -10.49 8.14
N LEU A 245 -30.12 -11.15 8.01
CA LEU A 245 -30.56 -12.15 8.99
C LEU A 245 -29.63 -13.37 9.03
N GLN A 246 -29.13 -13.82 7.88
CA GLN A 246 -28.12 -14.87 7.81
C GLN A 246 -26.81 -14.41 8.49
N SER A 247 -26.40 -13.16 8.29
CA SER A 247 -25.26 -12.57 8.99
C SER A 247 -25.44 -12.62 10.51
N ILE A 248 -26.56 -12.16 11.03
CA ILE A 248 -26.90 -12.16 12.46
C ILE A 248 -26.91 -13.57 13.04
N SER A 249 -27.35 -14.56 12.28
CA SER A 249 -27.35 -15.97 12.72
C SER A 249 -25.92 -16.55 12.77
N THR A 250 -25.02 -16.05 11.95
CA THR A 250 -23.59 -16.47 11.90
C THR A 250 -22.81 -15.82 13.06
N SER A 251 -22.96 -14.51 13.24
CA SER A 251 -22.36 -13.76 14.34
C SER A 251 -23.23 -12.55 14.67
N ARG A 252 -23.54 -12.34 15.95
CA ARG A 252 -24.40 -11.25 16.43
C ARG A 252 -23.66 -9.90 16.37
N SER A 253 -23.52 -9.35 15.17
CA SER A 253 -22.87 -8.06 14.94
C SER A 253 -23.85 -6.90 15.19
N ALA A 254 -23.47 -5.92 15.98
CA ALA A 254 -24.22 -4.67 16.18
C ALA A 254 -24.43 -3.93 14.85
N HIS A 255 -23.42 -3.95 13.97
CA HIS A 255 -23.50 -3.35 12.64
C HIS A 255 -24.58 -4.03 11.78
N ALA A 256 -24.70 -5.36 11.85
CA ALA A 256 -25.76 -6.09 11.12
C ALA A 256 -27.16 -5.71 11.63
N TYR A 257 -27.34 -5.54 12.94
CA TYR A 257 -28.60 -5.04 13.50
C TYR A 257 -28.90 -3.60 13.07
N TYR A 258 -27.90 -2.73 13.01
CA TYR A 258 -28.06 -1.37 12.48
C TYR A 258 -28.56 -1.38 11.03
N VAL A 259 -27.93 -2.18 10.17
CA VAL A 259 -28.33 -2.33 8.76
C VAL A 259 -29.73 -2.90 8.63
N LEU A 260 -30.06 -3.91 9.44
CA LEU A 260 -31.40 -4.52 9.46
C LEU A 260 -32.49 -3.51 9.79
N GLY A 261 -32.25 -2.63 10.76
CA GLY A 261 -33.17 -1.55 11.11
C GLY A 261 -33.44 -0.61 9.94
N GLY A 262 -32.38 -0.21 9.19
CA GLY A 262 -32.54 0.59 7.98
C GLY A 262 -33.37 -0.11 6.89
N ILE A 263 -33.13 -1.40 6.68
CA ILE A 263 -33.90 -2.23 5.73
C ILE A 263 -35.38 -2.31 6.15
N TYR A 264 -35.67 -2.49 7.43
CA TYR A 264 -37.06 -2.53 7.94
C TYR A 264 -37.78 -1.21 7.75
N ILE A 265 -37.10 -0.06 7.95
CA ILE A 265 -37.71 1.25 7.63
C ILE A 265 -38.05 1.34 6.14
N ALA A 266 -37.16 0.92 5.25
CA ALA A 266 -37.40 0.92 3.82
C ALA A 266 -38.57 0.01 3.39
N GLN A 267 -38.87 -1.01 4.19
CA GLN A 267 -40.00 -1.90 4.01
C GLN A 267 -41.29 -1.43 4.72
N GLY A 268 -41.23 -0.32 5.49
CA GLY A 268 -42.38 0.16 6.30
C GLY A 268 -42.61 -0.62 7.61
N LYS A 269 -41.66 -1.43 8.05
CA LYS A 269 -41.71 -2.28 9.26
C LYS A 269 -41.11 -1.53 10.47
N GLU A 270 -41.75 -0.45 10.92
CA GLU A 270 -41.19 0.47 11.92
C GLU A 270 -40.88 -0.21 13.26
N GLU A 271 -41.76 -1.04 13.79
CA GLU A 271 -41.56 -1.71 15.08
C GLU A 271 -40.36 -2.64 15.07
N GLN A 272 -40.18 -3.40 13.99
CA GLN A 272 -39.04 -4.28 13.82
C GLN A 272 -37.74 -3.50 13.65
N ALA A 273 -37.81 -2.33 13.01
CA ALA A 273 -36.65 -1.44 12.87
C ALA A 273 -36.15 -0.94 14.24
N TRP A 274 -37.08 -0.52 15.11
CA TRP A 274 -36.76 -0.09 16.48
C TRP A 274 -36.12 -1.21 17.30
N ASP A 275 -36.67 -2.43 17.26
CA ASP A 275 -36.08 -3.59 17.94
C ASP A 275 -34.64 -3.86 17.46
N ALA A 276 -34.42 -3.82 16.16
CA ALA A 276 -33.08 -4.00 15.60
C ALA A 276 -32.10 -2.90 16.02
N TRP A 277 -32.53 -1.63 15.99
CA TRP A 277 -31.64 -0.53 16.42
C TRP A 277 -31.35 -0.57 17.92
N MET A 278 -32.30 -0.94 18.77
CA MET A 278 -32.02 -1.10 20.20
C MET A 278 -30.98 -2.20 20.46
N LYS A 279 -31.06 -3.32 19.74
CA LYS A 279 -30.00 -4.35 19.79
C LYS A 279 -28.64 -3.86 19.32
N ALA A 280 -28.63 -3.02 18.28
CA ALA A 280 -27.40 -2.39 17.81
C ALA A 280 -26.79 -1.43 18.86
N LEU A 281 -27.61 -0.66 19.57
CA LEU A 281 -27.17 0.26 20.62
C LEU A 281 -26.66 -0.46 21.88
N GLU A 282 -27.18 -1.64 22.19
CA GLU A 282 -26.76 -2.43 23.34
C GLU A 282 -25.29 -2.87 23.24
N THR A 283 -24.90 -3.39 22.07
CA THR A 283 -23.63 -4.08 21.87
C THR A 283 -22.67 -3.34 20.94
N GLY A 284 -23.12 -2.26 20.30
CA GLY A 284 -22.33 -1.53 19.30
C GLY A 284 -21.18 -0.74 19.90
N ASP A 285 -20.14 -0.59 19.10
CA ASP A 285 -19.05 0.37 19.32
C ASP A 285 -19.51 1.83 19.11
N VAL A 286 -18.60 2.76 19.28
CA VAL A 286 -18.87 4.22 19.16
C VAL A 286 -19.37 4.57 17.75
N ASP A 287 -18.76 3.97 16.72
CA ASP A 287 -19.11 4.22 15.32
C ASP A 287 -20.52 3.71 15.00
N THR A 288 -20.83 2.47 15.39
CA THR A 288 -22.15 1.86 15.18
C THR A 288 -23.23 2.64 15.95
N LYS A 289 -22.99 3.02 17.20
CA LYS A 289 -23.94 3.82 17.99
C LYS A 289 -24.19 5.18 17.37
N ALA A 290 -23.14 5.87 16.92
CA ALA A 290 -23.29 7.14 16.23
C ALA A 290 -24.14 6.99 14.95
N ALA A 291 -23.89 5.95 14.14
CA ALA A 291 -24.65 5.68 12.93
C ALA A 291 -26.13 5.38 13.22
N VAL A 292 -26.43 4.62 14.27
CA VAL A 292 -27.82 4.36 14.70
C VAL A 292 -28.50 5.67 15.11
N PHE A 293 -27.86 6.48 15.97
CA PHE A 293 -28.44 7.76 16.40
C PHE A 293 -28.63 8.73 15.23
N GLU A 294 -27.68 8.79 14.29
CA GLU A 294 -27.80 9.63 13.09
C GLU A 294 -29.03 9.22 12.25
N TYR A 295 -29.21 7.92 12.05
CA TYR A 295 -30.34 7.40 11.31
C TYR A 295 -31.67 7.69 12.02
N ILE A 296 -31.74 7.48 13.34
CA ILE A 296 -32.93 7.78 14.14
C ILE A 296 -33.28 9.28 14.09
N VAL A 297 -32.28 10.16 14.25
CA VAL A 297 -32.49 11.60 14.18
C VAL A 297 -33.05 12.01 12.82
N GLU A 298 -32.48 11.53 11.73
CA GLU A 298 -32.97 11.85 10.38
C GLU A 298 -34.37 11.27 10.14
N TYR A 299 -34.61 10.04 10.58
CA TYR A 299 -35.92 9.42 10.50
C TYR A 299 -36.99 10.20 11.26
N LYS A 300 -36.72 10.62 12.50
CA LYS A 300 -37.66 11.43 13.32
C LYS A 300 -37.88 12.82 12.70
N LYS A 301 -36.88 13.41 12.12
CA LYS A 301 -36.96 14.68 11.36
C LYS A 301 -37.91 14.55 10.17
N GLN A 302 -37.78 13.48 9.37
CA GLN A 302 -38.67 13.21 8.22
C GLN A 302 -40.11 12.99 8.62
N LYS A 303 -40.35 12.40 9.79
CA LYS A 303 -41.68 12.21 10.38
C LYS A 303 -42.27 13.49 11.01
N GLY A 304 -41.49 14.56 11.13
CA GLY A 304 -41.90 15.80 11.80
C GLY A 304 -41.92 15.71 13.34
N GLU A 305 -41.34 14.67 13.92
CA GLU A 305 -41.32 14.40 15.36
C GLU A 305 -40.14 15.15 16.04
N TYR A 306 -40.14 16.47 15.92
CA TYR A 306 -38.99 17.31 16.31
C TYR A 306 -38.59 17.23 17.79
N LYS A 307 -39.53 16.96 18.69
CA LYS A 307 -39.25 16.81 20.11
C LYS A 307 -38.46 15.54 20.41
N GLU A 308 -38.80 14.44 19.75
CA GLU A 308 -38.04 13.19 19.87
C GLU A 308 -36.70 13.27 19.11
N MET A 309 -36.70 13.88 17.92
CA MET A 309 -35.49 14.17 17.19
C MET A 309 -34.47 14.90 18.07
N ALA A 310 -34.89 15.93 18.81
CA ALA A 310 -33.98 16.68 19.68
C ALA A 310 -33.39 15.79 20.78
N ARG A 311 -34.17 14.91 21.42
CA ARG A 311 -33.66 13.98 22.43
C ARG A 311 -32.62 13.03 21.91
N TRP A 312 -32.84 12.45 20.71
CA TRP A 312 -31.87 11.56 20.08
C TRP A 312 -30.64 12.30 19.55
N ASN A 313 -30.79 13.57 19.16
CA ASN A 313 -29.69 14.41 18.71
C ASN A 313 -28.70 14.71 19.83
N ASP A 314 -29.14 14.86 21.07
CA ASP A 314 -28.21 15.03 22.22
C ASP A 314 -27.29 13.81 22.37
N SER A 315 -27.85 12.60 22.22
CA SER A 315 -27.04 11.37 22.20
C SER A 315 -26.10 11.31 21.01
N LEU A 316 -26.60 11.68 19.82
CA LEU A 316 -25.78 11.74 18.60
C LEU A 316 -24.58 12.67 18.77
N LEU A 317 -24.79 13.88 19.33
CA LEU A 317 -23.72 14.87 19.55
C LEU A 317 -22.62 14.32 20.46
N LEU A 318 -22.98 13.61 21.53
CA LEU A 318 -22.02 12.97 22.44
C LEU A 318 -21.10 12.00 21.71
N TYR A 319 -21.66 11.16 20.82
CA TYR A 319 -20.88 10.19 20.05
C TYR A 319 -20.12 10.85 18.88
N LYS A 320 -20.70 11.83 18.20
CA LYS A 320 -20.02 12.61 17.12
C LYS A 320 -18.81 13.38 17.64
N ASP A 321 -18.90 13.98 18.82
CA ASP A 321 -17.74 14.64 19.44
C ASP A 321 -16.60 13.66 19.78
N SER A 322 -16.97 12.44 20.21
CA SER A 322 -15.98 11.37 20.41
C SER A 322 -15.34 10.94 19.10
N LEU A 323 -16.11 10.74 18.04
CA LEU A 323 -15.61 10.41 16.70
C LEU A 323 -14.73 11.51 16.12
N LYS A 324 -15.14 12.78 16.25
CA LYS A 324 -14.35 13.92 15.74
C LYS A 324 -12.99 14.04 16.42
N ARG A 325 -12.93 13.77 17.73
CA ARG A 325 -11.64 13.70 18.47
C ARG A 325 -10.76 12.54 17.99
N MET A 326 -11.36 11.44 17.56
CA MET A 326 -10.65 10.28 17.02
C MET A 326 -10.22 10.46 15.57
N GLN A 327 -10.97 11.23 14.76
CA GLN A 327 -10.86 11.28 13.29
C GLN A 327 -10.14 12.52 12.76
N ASN A 328 -9.18 13.13 13.40
CA ASN A 328 -8.55 14.36 12.91
C ASN A 328 -8.12 14.27 11.41
N THR A 329 -9.14 14.26 10.54
CA THR A 329 -9.08 13.88 9.12
C THR A 329 -8.10 14.75 8.33
N GLU A 330 -8.09 16.07 8.61
CA GLU A 330 -7.23 17.01 7.89
C GLU A 330 -5.75 16.76 8.16
N GLN A 331 -5.37 16.50 9.41
CA GLN A 331 -3.98 16.17 9.77
C GLN A 331 -3.56 14.83 9.19
N VAL A 332 -4.45 13.83 9.18
CA VAL A 332 -4.19 12.52 8.55
C VAL A 332 -3.89 12.68 7.06
N LEU A 333 -4.69 13.49 6.35
CA LEU A 333 -4.50 13.75 4.92
C LEU A 333 -3.19 14.48 4.63
N GLN A 334 -2.85 15.52 5.41
CA GLN A 334 -1.57 16.25 5.27
C GLN A 334 -0.37 15.35 5.50
N VAL A 335 -0.42 14.48 6.52
CA VAL A 335 0.65 13.52 6.79
C VAL A 335 0.76 12.49 5.68
N GLN A 336 -0.35 11.99 5.17
CA GLN A 336 -0.34 11.06 4.06
C GLN A 336 0.28 11.69 2.81
N GLU A 337 -0.12 12.91 2.47
CA GLU A 337 0.41 13.60 1.30
C GLU A 337 1.92 13.86 1.42
N SER A 338 2.38 14.31 2.60
CA SER A 338 3.81 14.52 2.85
C SER A 338 4.61 13.22 2.80
N THR A 339 4.05 12.12 3.33
CA THR A 339 4.69 10.80 3.34
C THR A 339 4.72 10.17 1.94
N ASP A 340 3.63 10.28 1.19
CA ASP A 340 3.56 9.82 -0.20
C ASP A 340 4.57 10.57 -1.07
N LYS A 341 4.65 11.90 -0.94
CA LYS A 341 5.64 12.74 -1.64
C LYS A 341 7.07 12.36 -1.28
N GLN A 342 7.36 12.14 0.00
CA GLN A 342 8.69 11.71 0.43
C GLN A 342 9.05 10.33 -0.13
N THR A 343 8.10 9.40 -0.14
CA THR A 343 8.29 8.04 -0.69
C THR A 343 8.57 8.09 -2.20
N GLU A 344 7.89 8.95 -2.94
CA GLU A 344 8.15 9.16 -4.37
C GLU A 344 9.51 9.78 -4.63
N LEU A 345 9.93 10.76 -3.81
CA LEU A 345 11.27 11.33 -3.86
C LEU A 345 12.34 10.27 -3.60
N ASP A 346 12.20 9.48 -2.54
CA ASP A 346 13.14 8.41 -2.19
C ASP A 346 13.26 7.35 -3.31
N LYS A 347 12.13 6.97 -3.93
CA LYS A 347 12.10 6.04 -5.09
C LYS A 347 12.81 6.64 -6.31
N SER A 348 12.57 7.92 -6.58
CA SER A 348 13.24 8.66 -7.66
C SER A 348 14.76 8.73 -7.45
N ASP A 349 15.19 9.07 -6.24
CA ASP A 349 16.61 9.15 -5.88
C ASP A 349 17.33 7.79 -5.95
N ALA A 350 16.65 6.73 -5.49
CA ALA A 350 17.18 5.37 -5.60
C ALA A 350 17.34 4.93 -7.06
N LEU A 351 16.40 5.27 -7.93
CA LEU A 351 16.48 5.00 -9.37
C LEU A 351 17.58 5.83 -10.04
N ALA A 352 17.75 7.09 -9.65
CA ALA A 352 18.82 7.93 -10.14
C ALA A 352 20.21 7.38 -9.75
N LYS A 353 20.40 6.99 -8.48
CA LYS A 353 21.63 6.36 -7.99
C LYS A 353 21.94 5.05 -8.72
N ARG A 354 20.93 4.21 -8.95
CA ARG A 354 21.11 2.96 -9.71
C ARG A 354 21.52 3.22 -11.16
N ARG A 355 20.94 4.24 -11.81
CA ARG A 355 21.31 4.65 -13.17
C ARG A 355 22.75 5.15 -13.24
N ILE A 356 23.17 6.00 -12.29
CA ILE A 356 24.53 6.49 -12.18
C ILE A 356 25.51 5.31 -12.02
N LEU A 357 25.18 4.35 -11.15
CA LEU A 357 26.03 3.17 -10.94
C LEU A 357 26.17 2.33 -12.22
N ILE A 358 25.08 2.11 -12.96
CA ILE A 358 25.11 1.37 -14.24
C ILE A 358 25.99 2.11 -15.26
N ILE A 359 25.85 3.43 -15.36
CA ILE A 359 26.68 4.25 -16.27
C ILE A 359 28.16 4.13 -15.88
N LEU A 360 28.45 4.19 -14.58
CA LEU A 360 29.82 4.05 -14.06
C LEU A 360 30.41 2.67 -14.37
N CYS A 361 29.64 1.60 -14.21
CA CYS A 361 30.05 0.25 -14.59
C CYS A 361 30.32 0.11 -16.10
N VAL A 362 29.44 0.66 -16.92
CA VAL A 362 29.61 0.63 -18.39
C VAL A 362 30.86 1.41 -18.82
N THR A 363 31.10 2.59 -18.23
CA THR A 363 32.31 3.38 -18.53
C THR A 363 33.59 2.66 -18.12
N VAL A 364 33.61 2.01 -16.94
CA VAL A 364 34.76 1.20 -16.49
C VAL A 364 35.01 0.03 -17.45
N VAL A 365 33.97 -0.69 -17.87
CA VAL A 365 34.11 -1.79 -18.83
C VAL A 365 34.66 -1.30 -20.17
N LEU A 366 34.17 -0.16 -20.66
CA LEU A 366 34.68 0.45 -21.90
C LEU A 366 36.16 0.87 -21.78
N VAL A 367 36.55 1.47 -20.65
CA VAL A 367 37.94 1.84 -20.38
C VAL A 367 38.85 0.60 -20.32
N LEU A 368 38.41 -0.47 -19.63
CA LEU A 368 39.13 -1.73 -19.56
C LEU A 368 39.27 -2.41 -20.92
N PHE A 369 38.16 -2.48 -21.68
CA PHE A 369 38.18 -3.02 -23.04
C PHE A 369 39.14 -2.26 -23.95
N PHE A 370 39.16 -0.94 -23.81
CA PHE A 370 40.06 -0.07 -24.56
C PHE A 370 41.53 -0.19 -24.13
N ALA A 371 41.79 -0.36 -22.82
CA ALA A 371 43.11 -0.63 -22.29
C ALA A 371 43.68 -1.98 -22.81
N ILE A 372 42.84 -3.04 -22.78
CA ILE A 372 43.21 -4.36 -23.30
C ILE A 372 43.46 -4.31 -24.82
N TYR A 373 42.58 -3.61 -25.56
CA TYR A 373 42.77 -3.40 -27.01
C TYR A 373 44.10 -2.66 -27.31
N SER A 374 44.41 -1.62 -26.52
CA SER A 374 45.66 -0.85 -26.62
C SER A 374 46.90 -1.70 -26.31
N ILE A 375 46.81 -2.55 -25.25
CA ILE A 375 47.89 -3.46 -24.87
C ILE A 375 48.11 -4.55 -25.94
N ARG A 376 47.05 -5.18 -26.46
CA ARG A 376 47.14 -6.15 -27.55
C ARG A 376 47.72 -5.55 -28.82
N LYS A 377 47.29 -4.33 -29.17
CA LYS A 377 47.81 -3.60 -30.33
C LYS A 377 49.31 -3.24 -30.16
N LYS A 378 49.71 -2.85 -28.94
CA LYS A 378 51.14 -2.62 -28.61
C LYS A 378 51.98 -3.90 -28.66
N ALA A 379 51.43 -5.05 -28.18
CA ALA A 379 52.11 -6.34 -28.26
C ALA A 379 52.28 -6.81 -29.71
N SER A 380 51.22 -6.71 -30.53
CA SER A 380 51.29 -7.03 -31.96
C SER A 380 52.25 -6.13 -32.73
N LEU A 381 52.29 -4.83 -32.37
CA LEU A 381 53.27 -3.90 -32.98
C LEU A 381 54.72 -4.26 -32.59
N LYS A 382 54.95 -4.68 -31.32
CA LYS A 382 56.26 -5.08 -30.82
C LYS A 382 56.76 -6.38 -31.48
N GLU A 383 55.87 -7.29 -31.80
CA GLU A 383 56.15 -8.54 -32.51
C GLU A 383 56.50 -8.31 -33.99
N SER A 384 55.79 -7.35 -34.65
CA SER A 384 56.12 -6.96 -36.04
C SER A 384 57.42 -6.14 -36.15
N LEU A 385 57.76 -5.36 -35.09
CA LEU A 385 59.02 -4.62 -35.03
C LEU A 385 60.25 -5.52 -34.84
N GLY A 386 60.09 -6.70 -34.20
CA GLY A 386 61.18 -7.68 -34.05
C GLY A 386 61.64 -8.32 -35.37
N ARG A 387 60.88 -8.12 -36.46
CA ARG A 387 61.21 -8.65 -37.79
C ARG A 387 61.81 -7.60 -38.77
N MET A 388 61.95 -6.34 -38.31
CA MET A 388 62.29 -5.28 -39.25
C MET A 388 63.36 -4.33 -38.72
N ASP A 389 64.61 -4.77 -38.74
CA ASP A 389 65.84 -3.89 -38.58
C ASP A 389 66.00 -2.89 -39.76
N MET A 390 65.10 -2.97 -40.74
CA MET A 390 65.15 -2.11 -41.96
C MET A 390 64.20 -0.89 -41.90
N VAL A 391 63.52 -0.65 -40.77
CA VAL A 391 62.43 0.32 -40.71
C VAL A 391 62.65 1.52 -39.80
N ASN A 392 63.92 1.85 -39.43
CA ASN A 392 64.20 3.03 -38.59
C ASN A 392 63.70 4.37 -39.20
N LYS A 393 63.49 4.47 -40.49
CA LYS A 393 62.89 5.65 -41.14
C LYS A 393 61.33 5.67 -41.10
N ILE A 394 60.75 4.49 -41.13
CA ILE A 394 59.26 4.38 -41.08
C ILE A 394 58.80 4.56 -39.62
N ASN A 395 59.61 4.12 -38.65
CA ASN A 395 59.30 4.26 -37.21
C ASN A 395 59.12 5.72 -36.74
N ALA A 396 59.87 6.67 -37.27
CA ALA A 396 59.70 8.08 -36.91
C ALA A 396 58.40 8.67 -37.45
N THR A 397 57.94 8.23 -38.63
CA THR A 397 56.67 8.65 -39.23
C THR A 397 55.48 7.97 -38.52
N LEU A 398 55.63 6.69 -38.18
CA LEU A 398 54.60 5.93 -37.43
C LEU A 398 54.44 6.46 -35.99
N LYS A 399 55.54 6.81 -35.31
CA LYS A 399 55.47 7.41 -33.97
C LYS A 399 54.74 8.75 -34.01
N LYS A 400 54.99 9.59 -35.02
CA LYS A 400 54.31 10.88 -35.20
C LYS A 400 52.81 10.71 -35.52
N GLN A 401 52.45 9.64 -36.26
CA GLN A 401 51.03 9.30 -36.52
C GLN A 401 50.35 8.75 -35.28
N LEU A 402 51.06 7.99 -34.42
CA LEU A 402 50.53 7.47 -33.17
C LEU A 402 50.19 8.59 -32.18
N GLU A 403 51.11 9.55 -31.97
CA GLU A 403 50.87 10.73 -31.12
C GLU A 403 49.70 11.59 -31.63
N THR A 404 49.57 11.72 -32.96
CA THR A 404 48.42 12.45 -33.56
C THR A 404 47.11 11.71 -33.32
N ALA A 405 47.11 10.37 -33.42
CA ALA A 405 45.92 9.53 -33.20
C ALA A 405 45.53 9.50 -31.71
N GLU A 406 46.51 9.49 -30.78
CA GLU A 406 46.25 9.57 -29.33
C GLU A 406 45.63 10.92 -28.95
N ASN A 407 46.11 12.03 -29.51
CA ASN A 407 45.54 13.37 -29.30
C ASN A 407 44.10 13.47 -29.85
N ASN A 408 43.87 12.95 -31.05
CA ASN A 408 42.52 12.92 -31.63
C ASN A 408 41.56 12.03 -30.83
N ARG A 409 42.05 10.93 -30.25
CA ARG A 409 41.30 10.04 -29.39
C ARG A 409 40.93 10.70 -28.05
N GLN A 410 41.89 11.39 -27.42
CA GLN A 410 41.66 12.13 -26.18
C GLN A 410 40.54 13.17 -26.37
N GLN A 411 40.61 13.93 -27.48
CA GLN A 411 39.54 14.87 -27.84
C GLN A 411 38.18 14.18 -28.09
N ALA A 412 38.19 13.00 -28.72
CA ALA A 412 36.95 12.24 -28.96
C ALA A 412 36.34 11.73 -27.64
N ILE A 413 37.15 11.26 -26.69
CA ILE A 413 36.70 10.83 -25.36
C ILE A 413 36.09 12.00 -24.59
N GLU A 414 36.78 13.15 -24.55
CA GLU A 414 36.28 14.36 -23.89
C GLU A 414 34.96 14.84 -24.52
N THR A 415 34.87 14.78 -25.86
CA THR A 415 33.66 15.15 -26.58
C THR A 415 32.48 14.19 -26.29
N LEU A 416 32.74 12.87 -26.15
CA LEU A 416 31.74 11.87 -25.80
C LEU A 416 31.30 12.02 -24.34
N GLN A 417 32.21 12.30 -23.41
CA GLN A 417 31.89 12.56 -22.01
C GLN A 417 31.01 13.80 -21.86
N GLN A 418 31.38 14.93 -22.49
CA GLN A 418 30.55 16.15 -22.46
C GLN A 418 29.17 15.97 -23.09
N LYS A 419 29.07 15.21 -24.20
CA LYS A 419 27.76 14.89 -24.78
C LYS A 419 26.90 14.00 -23.87
N LEU A 420 27.51 13.02 -23.22
CA LEU A 420 26.82 12.10 -22.30
C LEU A 420 26.27 12.84 -21.07
N GLU A 421 27.06 13.76 -20.50
CA GLU A 421 26.63 14.61 -19.38
C GLU A 421 25.49 15.54 -19.78
N SER A 422 25.61 16.23 -20.91
CA SER A 422 24.58 17.18 -21.37
C SER A 422 23.24 16.51 -21.77
N GLU A 423 23.28 15.32 -22.38
CA GLU A 423 22.06 14.56 -22.70
C GLU A 423 21.38 13.99 -21.45
N ASN A 424 22.16 13.56 -20.45
CA ASN A 424 21.61 13.02 -19.19
C ASN A 424 20.97 14.13 -18.33
N GLU A 425 21.60 15.30 -18.19
CA GLU A 425 21.02 16.43 -17.48
C GLU A 425 19.70 16.90 -18.12
N LYS A 426 19.67 16.98 -19.44
CA LYS A 426 18.46 17.35 -20.17
C LYS A 426 17.35 16.32 -20.00
N LYS A 427 17.66 15.03 -20.11
CA LYS A 427 16.70 13.94 -19.91
C LYS A 427 16.15 13.91 -18.48
N ILE A 428 16.99 14.10 -17.48
CA ILE A 428 16.59 14.18 -16.07
C ILE A 428 15.70 15.40 -15.84
N SER A 429 16.05 16.56 -16.37
CA SER A 429 15.25 17.78 -16.28
C SER A 429 13.87 17.61 -16.93
N ASP A 430 13.80 17.01 -18.11
CA ASP A 430 12.54 16.76 -18.82
C ASP A 430 11.65 15.75 -18.05
N LEU A 431 12.23 14.72 -17.44
CA LEU A 431 11.51 13.76 -16.61
C LEU A 431 10.99 14.39 -15.31
N ILE A 432 11.78 15.24 -14.65
CA ILE A 432 11.35 16.01 -13.46
C ILE A 432 10.18 16.92 -13.83
N TYR A 433 10.28 17.61 -14.96
CA TYR A 433 9.21 18.48 -15.46
C TYR A 433 7.94 17.69 -15.78
N GLY A 434 8.07 16.53 -16.45
CA GLY A 434 6.96 15.63 -16.73
C GLY A 434 6.27 15.12 -15.47
N ARG A 435 7.06 14.81 -14.43
CA ARG A 435 6.55 14.44 -13.10
C ARG A 435 5.71 15.56 -12.49
N GLN A 436 6.25 16.77 -12.41
CA GLN A 436 5.55 17.93 -11.85
C GLN A 436 4.22 18.20 -12.56
N CYS A 437 4.19 18.04 -13.87
CA CYS A 437 2.96 18.16 -14.65
C CYS A 437 1.94 17.05 -14.31
N LEU A 438 2.39 15.80 -14.21
CA LEU A 438 1.54 14.67 -13.86
C LEU A 438 0.96 14.80 -12.43
N ASP A 439 1.78 15.24 -11.48
CA ASP A 439 1.36 15.46 -10.09
C ASP A 439 0.27 16.55 -9.99
N LYS A 440 0.39 17.62 -10.78
CA LYS A 440 -0.67 18.64 -10.88
C LYS A 440 -2.00 18.06 -11.37
N LEU A 441 -2.00 17.16 -12.35
CA LEU A 441 -3.22 16.48 -12.80
C LEU A 441 -3.82 15.62 -11.69
N ARG A 442 -3.00 14.86 -10.97
CA ARG A 442 -3.45 13.99 -9.88
C ARG A 442 -4.00 14.75 -8.68
N GLN A 443 -3.59 16.00 -8.48
CA GLN A 443 -4.08 16.91 -7.44
C GLN A 443 -5.36 17.66 -7.83
N GLY A 444 -6.03 17.23 -8.87
CA GLY A 444 -7.27 17.87 -9.34
C GLY A 444 -7.05 19.03 -10.34
N GLY A 445 -5.87 19.10 -10.94
CA GLY A 445 -5.59 20.02 -12.04
C GLY A 445 -6.21 19.58 -13.35
N THR A 446 -6.27 20.51 -14.34
CA THR A 446 -6.76 20.22 -15.69
C THR A 446 -5.70 20.53 -16.74
N MET A 447 -5.85 19.98 -17.93
CA MET A 447 -4.98 20.26 -19.08
C MET A 447 -5.35 21.55 -19.84
N ALA A 448 -6.21 22.42 -19.30
CA ALA A 448 -6.77 23.59 -19.96
C ALA A 448 -5.73 24.53 -20.60
N LYS A 449 -4.55 24.65 -20.00
CA LYS A 449 -3.47 25.55 -20.45
C LYS A 449 -2.23 24.82 -20.93
N TRP A 450 -2.31 23.50 -21.15
CA TRP A 450 -1.15 22.71 -21.55
C TRP A 450 -0.84 22.82 -23.03
N ASN A 451 0.37 23.21 -23.34
CA ASN A 451 0.92 23.17 -24.68
C ASN A 451 1.54 21.79 -25.01
N THR A 452 2.04 21.66 -26.21
CA THR A 452 2.65 20.42 -26.71
C THR A 452 3.87 19.96 -25.88
N LYS A 453 4.61 20.91 -25.25
CA LYS A 453 5.79 20.60 -24.43
C LYS A 453 5.41 19.90 -23.15
N GLU A 454 4.38 20.38 -22.44
CA GLU A 454 3.88 19.77 -21.21
C GLU A 454 3.29 18.38 -21.46
N GLN A 455 2.49 18.25 -22.51
CA GLN A 455 1.94 16.94 -22.90
C GLN A 455 3.05 15.94 -23.21
N LYS A 456 4.07 16.35 -23.98
CA LYS A 456 5.21 15.50 -24.32
C LYS A 456 6.00 15.07 -23.08
N ALA A 457 6.28 15.99 -22.17
CA ALA A 457 7.02 15.72 -20.93
C ALA A 457 6.30 14.69 -20.04
N VAL A 458 4.98 14.81 -19.90
CA VAL A 458 4.17 13.82 -19.14
C VAL A 458 4.17 12.47 -19.84
N ILE A 459 4.04 12.42 -21.16
CA ILE A 459 4.08 11.17 -21.93
C ILE A 459 5.44 10.47 -21.75
N GLU A 460 6.54 11.22 -21.80
CA GLU A 460 7.89 10.69 -21.58
C GLU A 460 8.05 10.17 -20.15
N TYR A 461 7.65 10.96 -19.15
CA TYR A 461 7.69 10.53 -17.75
C TYR A 461 6.79 9.31 -17.50
N TYR A 462 5.55 9.31 -18.01
CA TYR A 462 4.63 8.18 -17.90
C TYR A 462 5.15 6.93 -18.62
N SER A 463 5.90 7.11 -19.71
CA SER A 463 6.56 6.01 -20.42
C SER A 463 7.62 5.31 -19.57
N VAL A 464 8.27 6.05 -18.67
CA VAL A 464 9.25 5.49 -17.72
C VAL A 464 8.54 4.76 -16.57
N LEU A 465 7.44 5.34 -16.06
CA LEU A 465 6.66 4.76 -14.95
C LEU A 465 5.87 3.51 -15.36
N ASN A 466 5.30 3.53 -16.55
CA ASN A 466 4.36 2.51 -17.03
C ASN A 466 4.74 2.05 -18.45
N PRO A 467 5.93 1.47 -18.64
CA PRO A 467 6.43 1.11 -19.96
C PRO A 467 5.52 0.11 -20.68
N LYS A 468 4.93 -0.84 -19.97
CA LYS A 468 4.00 -1.84 -20.54
C LYS A 468 2.74 -1.19 -21.13
N VAL A 469 2.14 -0.25 -20.41
CA VAL A 469 0.95 0.49 -20.86
C VAL A 469 1.29 1.32 -22.09
N MET A 470 2.42 2.02 -22.08
CA MET A 470 2.84 2.84 -23.21
C MET A 470 3.19 2.00 -24.43
N GLU A 471 3.78 0.84 -24.24
CA GLU A 471 4.04 -0.11 -25.32
C GLU A 471 2.74 -0.65 -25.92
N GLU A 472 1.76 -1.00 -25.08
CA GLU A 472 0.44 -1.45 -25.53
C GLU A 472 -0.28 -0.36 -26.33
N ILE A 473 -0.26 0.89 -25.86
CA ILE A 473 -0.84 2.02 -26.61
C ILE A 473 -0.19 2.15 -27.97
N ARG A 474 1.15 2.10 -28.05
CA ARG A 474 1.88 2.23 -29.32
C ARG A 474 1.68 1.04 -30.26
N LYS A 475 1.53 -0.16 -29.73
CA LYS A 475 1.22 -1.37 -30.52
C LYS A 475 -0.20 -1.34 -31.07
N ARG A 476 -1.17 -0.92 -30.27
CA ARG A 476 -2.60 -1.01 -30.58
C ARG A 476 -3.11 0.11 -31.47
N TYR A 477 -2.46 1.27 -31.48
CA TYR A 477 -2.93 2.46 -32.20
C TYR A 477 -1.86 3.04 -33.14
N GLN A 478 -2.33 3.78 -34.17
CA GLN A 478 -1.47 4.46 -35.13
C GLN A 478 -1.83 5.95 -35.25
N GLN A 479 -0.89 6.77 -35.74
CA GLN A 479 -1.09 8.21 -35.97
C GLN A 479 -1.67 8.95 -34.74
N LEU A 480 -1.12 8.69 -33.56
CA LEU A 480 -1.54 9.34 -32.32
C LEU A 480 -0.88 10.72 -32.17
N THR A 481 -1.68 11.73 -31.84
CA THR A 481 -1.18 13.00 -31.31
C THR A 481 -0.85 12.87 -29.82
N ASN A 482 -0.06 13.79 -29.26
CA ASN A 482 0.21 13.81 -27.83
C ASN A 482 -1.09 13.83 -27.00
N TYR A 483 -2.07 14.60 -27.43
CA TYR A 483 -3.38 14.66 -26.77
C TYR A 483 -4.12 13.30 -26.83
N ASN A 484 -4.02 12.58 -27.95
CA ASN A 484 -4.57 11.22 -28.06
C ASN A 484 -3.89 10.25 -27.09
N ILE A 485 -2.56 10.35 -26.94
CA ILE A 485 -1.81 9.53 -26.00
C ILE A 485 -2.20 9.88 -24.57
N MET A 486 -2.30 11.15 -24.23
CA MET A 486 -2.76 11.60 -22.92
C MET A 486 -4.18 11.08 -22.60
N PHE A 487 -5.10 11.15 -23.55
CA PHE A 487 -6.42 10.56 -23.40
C PHE A 487 -6.34 9.05 -23.14
N LEU A 488 -5.55 8.30 -23.90
CA LEU A 488 -5.40 6.86 -23.70
C LEU A 488 -4.77 6.54 -22.34
N ILE A 489 -3.85 7.35 -21.83
CA ILE A 489 -3.31 7.24 -20.47
C ILE A 489 -4.43 7.39 -19.44
N THR A 490 -5.35 8.35 -19.61
CA THR A 490 -6.47 8.51 -18.67
C THR A 490 -7.49 7.38 -18.73
N GLU A 491 -7.58 6.64 -19.84
CA GLU A 491 -8.41 5.42 -19.94
C GLU A 491 -7.89 4.30 -19.00
N TYR A 492 -6.57 4.23 -18.75
CA TYR A 492 -5.97 3.29 -17.80
C TYR A 492 -6.09 3.74 -16.32
N TRP A 493 -6.59 4.96 -16.06
CA TRP A 493 -6.77 5.44 -14.67
C TRP A 493 -8.15 5.10 -14.10
N ASP A 494 -8.99 4.42 -14.86
CA ASP A 494 -10.33 3.99 -14.47
C ASP A 494 -11.21 5.13 -13.90
N LEU A 495 -11.15 6.29 -14.54
CA LEU A 495 -11.90 7.48 -14.20
C LEU A 495 -13.26 7.49 -14.91
N SER A 496 -14.25 8.16 -14.32
CA SER A 496 -15.53 8.43 -14.99
C SER A 496 -15.36 9.30 -16.24
N ASP A 497 -16.33 9.31 -17.12
CA ASP A 497 -16.31 10.21 -18.29
C ASP A 497 -16.33 11.69 -17.88
N GLU A 498 -16.95 12.02 -16.75
CA GLU A 498 -16.99 13.33 -16.13
C GLU A 498 -15.60 13.76 -15.65
N ASP A 499 -14.89 12.88 -14.92
CA ASP A 499 -13.55 13.16 -14.42
C ASP A 499 -12.53 13.29 -15.57
N LYS A 500 -12.62 12.43 -16.59
CA LYS A 500 -11.80 12.53 -17.79
C LYS A 500 -12.05 13.83 -18.52
N ALA A 501 -13.31 14.25 -18.63
CA ALA A 501 -13.69 15.49 -19.25
C ALA A 501 -13.10 16.69 -18.49
N PHE A 502 -13.14 16.66 -17.17
CA PHE A 502 -12.53 17.69 -16.32
C PHE A 502 -11.00 17.74 -16.50
N LEU A 503 -10.30 16.62 -16.37
CA LEU A 503 -8.84 16.53 -16.52
C LEU A 503 -8.37 17.01 -17.89
N LEU A 504 -9.05 16.60 -18.94
CA LEU A 504 -8.70 16.90 -20.33
C LEU A 504 -9.26 18.26 -20.79
N ASN A 505 -9.92 19.00 -19.90
CA ASN A 505 -10.59 20.26 -20.20
C ASN A 505 -11.52 20.15 -21.42
N THR A 506 -12.45 19.22 -21.36
CA THR A 506 -13.42 18.96 -22.44
C THR A 506 -14.80 18.62 -21.85
N THR A 507 -15.73 18.14 -22.63
CA THR A 507 -17.04 17.70 -22.17
C THR A 507 -17.14 16.16 -22.15
N PRO A 508 -18.01 15.56 -21.30
CA PRO A 508 -18.24 14.11 -21.32
C PRO A 508 -18.67 13.56 -22.67
N GLY A 509 -19.41 14.37 -23.44
CA GLY A 509 -19.78 14.06 -24.83
C GLY A 509 -18.56 14.01 -25.77
N ALA A 510 -17.59 14.93 -25.57
CA ALA A 510 -16.34 14.94 -26.34
C ALA A 510 -15.44 13.75 -25.95
N VAL A 511 -15.42 13.34 -24.69
CA VAL A 511 -14.72 12.13 -24.23
C VAL A 511 -15.24 10.89 -24.96
N ARG A 512 -16.56 10.70 -25.02
CA ARG A 512 -17.19 9.60 -25.77
C ARG A 512 -16.88 9.65 -27.27
N THR A 513 -16.93 10.85 -27.85
CA THR A 513 -16.60 11.05 -29.26
C THR A 513 -15.14 10.72 -29.54
N MET A 514 -14.23 11.10 -28.64
CA MET A 514 -12.80 10.83 -28.77
C MET A 514 -12.52 9.32 -28.68
N ARG A 515 -13.15 8.63 -27.74
CA ARG A 515 -13.06 7.16 -27.63
C ARG A 515 -13.49 6.48 -28.93
N SER A 516 -14.59 6.92 -29.54
CA SER A 516 -15.06 6.43 -30.83
C SER A 516 -14.09 6.73 -31.98
N ARG A 517 -13.50 7.93 -32.02
CA ARG A 517 -12.49 8.30 -33.02
C ARG A 517 -11.20 7.49 -32.86
N LEU A 518 -10.76 7.24 -31.64
CA LEU A 518 -9.56 6.45 -31.38
C LEU A 518 -9.78 4.97 -31.68
N ALA A 519 -11.00 4.46 -31.52
CA ALA A 519 -11.33 3.10 -31.96
C ALA A 519 -11.07 2.88 -33.47
N LYS A 520 -11.23 3.93 -34.29
CA LYS A 520 -10.91 3.88 -35.74
C LYS A 520 -9.41 4.00 -36.04
N LYS A 521 -8.59 4.35 -35.06
CA LYS A 521 -7.12 4.40 -35.19
C LYS A 521 -6.43 3.16 -34.63
N LYS A 522 -7.17 2.13 -34.21
CA LYS A 522 -6.57 0.84 -33.85
C LYS A 522 -5.91 0.23 -35.10
N LYS A 523 -4.74 -0.35 -34.90
CA LYS A 523 -4.08 -1.19 -35.91
C LYS A 523 -4.88 -2.49 -36.03
N GLU A 524 -5.08 -2.98 -37.23
CA GLU A 524 -5.64 -4.30 -37.49
C GLU A 524 -4.76 -5.41 -36.95
#